data_2dae131954e73ce885584003f5703a1f
#
_entry.id   2dae131954e73ce885584003f5703a1f
#
_cell.length_a   1.000
_cell.length_b   1.000
_cell.length_c   1.000
_cell.angle_alpha   90.00
_cell.angle_beta   90.00
_cell.angle_gamma   90.00
#
_symmetry.space_group_name_H-M   'P 1'
#
loop_
_entity.id
_entity.type
_entity.pdbx_description
1 polymer ?
#
loop_
_entity_poly.entity_id
_entity_poly.type
_entity_poly.pdbx_seq_one_letter_code
_entity_poly.pdbx_strand_id
1 'polypeptide(L)'
;MKKILISTGGSGGHVIPAITLYDHYKENFETFLTTDKRGHKYINNKNYPCYIINTPNVSKNIVIFPYNLLLFFTSIIKSFFYLRKKKIDFLLSTGGYMSLPLCLCAKLLKIKIILFEPNMVLGRSNKFFLKYSSKIICYSNDIRNFPLEYKNKIFLIKSLLRKQLYNAIKRSVNEINKPPKILIIGGSQGANFFDEKISKLVIELFKDKKLSIIQQVSDKKKIEVLQSKYNQIGIDNDLFKFDNEIYKKYHDIDFAITRSGASTIMELVFFKIPFLAIPFSKAKDNHQFYNAKNLYDKNLCWLINQNEFRIDEVKKFLLSLMLNKDEFFSKKKNMEKFSYQNTWNDVNQKLIRLINEN
;
A
#
# COMPACT_ATOMS: atom_id res chain seq x y z
N MET A 1 -1.38 28.92 -12.76
CA MET A 1 -1.51 27.46 -12.57
C MET A 1 -1.53 27.18 -11.08
N LYS A 2 -2.49 26.41 -10.56
CA LYS A 2 -2.55 26.06 -9.13
C LYS A 2 -1.32 25.24 -8.73
N LYS A 3 -0.83 25.45 -7.50
CA LYS A 3 0.37 24.79 -6.95
C LYS A 3 0.00 23.79 -5.87
N ILE A 4 0.35 22.53 -6.08
CA ILE A 4 0.03 21.42 -5.18
C ILE A 4 1.31 20.89 -4.54
N LEU A 5 1.33 20.81 -3.22
CA LEU A 5 2.37 20.11 -2.49
C LEU A 5 1.84 18.77 -1.97
N ILE A 6 2.49 17.68 -2.36
CA ILE A 6 2.20 16.35 -1.83
C ILE A 6 3.18 16.03 -0.71
N SER A 7 2.66 15.78 0.48
CA SER A 7 3.44 15.42 1.67
C SER A 7 3.31 13.95 1.98
N THR A 8 4.45 13.27 2.08
CA THR A 8 4.53 11.84 2.36
C THR A 8 5.77 11.49 3.18
N GLY A 9 5.91 10.23 3.58
CA GLY A 9 7.13 9.73 4.19
C GLY A 9 6.95 8.44 5.00
N GLY A 10 8.03 8.01 5.64
CA GLY A 10 8.06 6.81 6.46
C GLY A 10 8.19 5.53 5.65
N SER A 11 7.10 4.90 5.27
CA SER A 11 7.09 3.60 4.57
C SER A 11 6.57 3.70 3.13
N GLY A 12 6.84 2.66 2.33
CA GLY A 12 6.31 2.55 0.96
C GLY A 12 4.78 2.68 0.87
N GLY A 13 4.05 2.29 1.92
CA GLY A 13 2.59 2.42 1.98
C GLY A 13 2.06 3.85 1.90
N HIS A 14 2.86 4.86 2.27
CA HIS A 14 2.53 6.28 2.09
C HIS A 14 3.20 6.86 0.84
N VAL A 15 4.43 6.44 0.55
CA VAL A 15 5.25 7.02 -0.52
C VAL A 15 4.74 6.61 -1.91
N ILE A 16 4.41 5.34 -2.12
CA ILE A 16 3.91 4.87 -3.43
C ILE A 16 2.62 5.60 -3.85
N PRO A 17 1.58 5.73 -2.99
CA PRO A 17 0.43 6.56 -3.32
C PRO A 17 0.78 8.02 -3.60
N ALA A 18 1.73 8.62 -2.88
CA ALA A 18 2.15 10.00 -3.12
C ALA A 18 2.80 10.19 -4.49
N ILE A 19 3.65 9.26 -4.92
CA ILE A 19 4.23 9.25 -6.27
C ILE A 19 3.13 9.11 -7.32
N THR A 20 2.17 8.23 -7.10
CA THR A 20 1.04 8.03 -8.02
C THR A 20 0.17 9.28 -8.12
N LEU A 21 -0.11 9.96 -7.00
CA LEU A 21 -0.82 11.25 -7.00
C LEU A 21 -0.02 12.33 -7.73
N TYR A 22 1.31 12.37 -7.55
CA TYR A 22 2.19 13.27 -8.28
C TYR A 22 2.06 13.06 -9.79
N ASP A 23 2.06 11.81 -10.26
CA ASP A 23 1.90 11.48 -11.68
C ASP A 23 0.53 11.90 -12.24
N HIS A 24 -0.53 11.88 -11.44
CA HIS A 24 -1.86 12.38 -11.82
C HIS A 24 -1.93 13.90 -11.94
N TYR A 25 -1.19 14.62 -11.09
CA TYR A 25 -1.32 16.09 -11.01
C TYR A 25 -0.31 16.87 -11.86
N LYS A 26 0.90 16.32 -12.09
CA LYS A 26 2.03 17.04 -12.71
C LYS A 26 1.77 17.62 -14.10
N GLU A 27 0.84 17.04 -14.87
CA GLU A 27 0.53 17.50 -16.21
C GLU A 27 -0.43 18.72 -16.20
N ASN A 28 -1.23 18.88 -15.13
CA ASN A 28 -2.26 19.92 -15.05
C ASN A 28 -1.96 21.01 -13.99
N PHE A 29 -1.04 20.74 -13.07
CA PHE A 29 -0.72 21.60 -11.95
C PHE A 29 0.79 21.64 -11.68
N GLU A 30 1.27 22.75 -11.14
CA GLU A 30 2.65 22.82 -10.64
C GLU A 30 2.76 21.99 -9.35
N THR A 31 3.31 20.79 -9.47
CA THR A 31 3.26 19.77 -8.41
C THR A 31 4.62 19.60 -7.76
N PHE A 32 4.65 19.66 -6.42
CA PHE A 32 5.83 19.48 -5.58
C PHE A 32 5.66 18.24 -4.70
N LEU A 33 6.78 17.64 -4.31
CA LEU A 33 6.81 16.48 -3.42
C LEU A 33 7.72 16.76 -2.22
N THR A 34 7.25 16.39 -1.03
CA THR A 34 8.06 16.40 0.18
C THR A 34 8.03 15.04 0.86
N THR A 35 9.17 14.65 1.44
CA THR A 35 9.31 13.39 2.18
C THR A 35 10.33 13.52 3.32
N ASP A 36 10.47 12.47 4.16
CA ASP A 36 11.57 12.32 5.10
C ASP A 36 12.69 11.42 4.54
N LYS A 37 13.81 11.31 5.25
CA LYS A 37 14.92 10.42 4.86
C LYS A 37 14.50 8.96 4.68
N ARG A 38 13.48 8.48 5.41
CA ARG A 38 13.02 7.08 5.31
C ARG A 38 12.17 6.88 4.05
N GLY A 39 11.27 7.81 3.77
CA GLY A 39 10.45 7.79 2.56
C GLY A 39 11.28 8.01 1.30
N HIS A 40 12.33 8.81 1.38
CA HIS A 40 13.23 9.10 0.27
C HIS A 40 13.85 7.83 -0.37
N LYS A 41 14.06 6.78 0.42
CA LYS A 41 14.57 5.49 -0.08
C LYS A 41 13.68 4.80 -1.12
N TYR A 42 12.41 5.17 -1.18
CA TYR A 42 11.42 4.64 -2.13
C TYR A 42 11.22 5.52 -3.36
N ILE A 43 11.91 6.68 -3.43
CA ILE A 43 11.74 7.69 -4.48
C ILE A 43 12.95 7.67 -5.42
N ASN A 44 12.69 7.57 -6.72
CA ASN A 44 13.72 7.82 -7.72
C ASN A 44 13.81 9.33 -7.99
N ASN A 45 14.84 9.98 -7.46
CA ASN A 45 15.01 11.44 -7.55
C ASN A 45 15.12 11.99 -8.98
N LYS A 46 15.56 11.18 -9.94
CA LYS A 46 15.61 11.63 -11.35
C LYS A 46 14.22 11.90 -11.90
N ASN A 47 13.24 11.10 -11.48
CA ASN A 47 11.86 11.19 -11.98
C ASN A 47 10.95 12.04 -11.07
N TYR A 48 11.27 12.11 -9.77
CA TYR A 48 10.44 12.73 -8.74
C TYR A 48 11.28 13.65 -7.85
N PRO A 49 11.55 14.88 -8.29
CA PRO A 49 12.26 15.85 -7.46
C PRO A 49 11.51 16.09 -6.15
N CYS A 50 12.16 15.85 -5.01
CA CYS A 50 11.50 16.01 -3.73
C CYS A 50 12.35 16.81 -2.72
N TYR A 51 11.68 17.55 -1.87
CA TYR A 51 12.30 18.28 -0.78
C TYR A 51 12.21 17.45 0.52
N ILE A 52 13.33 17.34 1.24
CA ILE A 52 13.41 16.51 2.44
C ILE A 52 13.14 17.36 3.69
N ILE A 53 12.05 17.02 4.41
CA ILE A 53 11.72 17.56 5.72
C ILE A 53 11.73 16.40 6.73
N ASN A 54 12.77 16.33 7.54
CA ASN A 54 12.87 15.29 8.56
C ASN A 54 12.02 15.63 9.76
N THR A 55 11.01 14.84 10.01
CA THR A 55 10.21 14.89 11.23
C THR A 55 10.66 13.78 12.16
N PRO A 56 11.11 14.07 13.38
CA PRO A 56 11.56 13.05 14.32
C PRO A 56 10.40 12.15 14.76
N ASN A 57 10.71 10.89 15.09
CA ASN A 57 9.76 10.03 15.77
C ASN A 57 9.47 10.60 17.17
N VAL A 58 8.22 10.67 17.55
CA VAL A 58 7.84 10.95 18.93
C VAL A 58 8.26 9.76 19.78
N SER A 59 9.49 9.79 20.30
CA SER A 59 9.99 8.78 21.22
C SER A 59 9.36 8.96 22.59
N LYS A 60 8.98 7.85 23.24
CA LYS A 60 8.58 7.87 24.66
C LYS A 60 9.77 7.96 25.62
N ASN A 61 11.00 7.95 25.09
CA ASN A 61 12.21 8.08 25.90
C ASN A 61 12.38 9.53 26.33
N ILE A 62 12.29 9.77 27.64
CA ILE A 62 12.34 11.10 28.26
C ILE A 62 13.68 11.82 27.95
N VAL A 63 14.78 11.08 27.85
CA VAL A 63 16.12 11.65 27.57
C VAL A 63 16.21 12.21 26.15
N ILE A 64 15.59 11.56 25.18
CA ILE A 64 15.63 11.97 23.76
C ILE A 64 14.48 12.92 23.41
N PHE A 65 13.47 13.03 24.28
CA PHE A 65 12.28 13.85 24.03
C PHE A 65 12.57 15.33 23.76
N PRO A 66 13.40 16.04 24.56
CA PRO A 66 13.72 17.45 24.31
C PRO A 66 14.40 17.66 22.95
N TYR A 67 15.33 16.78 22.60
CA TYR A 67 16.00 16.82 21.29
C TYR A 67 15.01 16.59 20.14
N ASN A 68 14.13 15.61 20.25
CA ASN A 68 13.10 15.36 19.24
C ASN A 68 12.11 16.53 19.14
N LEU A 69 11.81 17.20 20.24
CA LEU A 69 10.96 18.39 20.25
C LEU A 69 11.62 19.55 19.50
N LEU A 70 12.90 19.79 19.73
CA LEU A 70 13.67 20.79 18.98
C LEU A 70 13.69 20.49 17.48
N LEU A 71 13.95 19.23 17.09
CA LEU A 71 13.89 18.81 15.70
C LEU A 71 12.48 18.96 15.10
N PHE A 72 11.44 18.76 15.88
CA PHE A 72 10.07 18.97 15.43
C PHE A 72 9.80 20.46 15.17
N PHE A 73 10.25 21.36 16.04
CA PHE A 73 10.14 22.80 15.82
C PHE A 73 10.93 23.26 14.59
N THR A 74 12.14 22.76 14.38
CA THR A 74 12.90 23.06 13.15
C THR A 74 12.20 22.57 11.90
N SER A 75 11.50 21.43 11.97
CA SER A 75 10.70 20.93 10.84
C SER A 75 9.46 21.81 10.56
N ILE A 76 8.84 22.39 11.58
CA ILE A 76 7.76 23.39 11.43
C ILE A 76 8.28 24.64 10.73
N ILE A 77 9.40 25.21 11.20
CA ILE A 77 10.01 26.40 10.61
C ILE A 77 10.34 26.15 9.12
N LYS A 78 11.01 25.03 8.79
CA LYS A 78 11.30 24.64 7.40
C LYS A 78 10.04 24.50 6.56
N SER A 79 9.00 23.87 7.11
CA SER A 79 7.70 23.69 6.43
C SER A 79 7.04 25.04 6.13
N PHE A 80 7.05 25.97 7.08
CA PHE A 80 6.44 27.29 6.94
C PHE A 80 7.10 28.08 5.82
N PHE A 81 8.43 28.21 5.83
CA PHE A 81 9.16 28.93 4.80
C PHE A 81 9.05 28.27 3.44
N TYR A 82 9.05 26.92 3.38
CA TYR A 82 8.88 26.20 2.13
C TYR A 82 7.51 26.47 1.49
N LEU A 83 6.42 26.36 2.28
CA LEU A 83 5.06 26.64 1.82
C LEU A 83 4.91 28.07 1.29
N ARG A 84 5.43 29.06 2.02
CA ARG A 84 5.40 30.48 1.59
C ARG A 84 6.25 30.75 0.35
N LYS A 85 7.49 30.26 0.32
CA LYS A 85 8.42 30.45 -0.82
C LYS A 85 7.85 29.87 -2.11
N LYS A 86 7.21 28.70 -2.03
CA LYS A 86 6.61 28.03 -3.18
C LYS A 86 5.22 28.55 -3.53
N LYS A 87 4.59 29.37 -2.68
CA LYS A 87 3.22 29.88 -2.83
C LYS A 87 2.22 28.75 -3.10
N ILE A 88 2.20 27.75 -2.18
CA ILE A 88 1.38 26.55 -2.31
C ILE A 88 -0.09 26.90 -2.10
N ASP A 89 -0.98 26.44 -2.99
CA ASP A 89 -2.44 26.59 -2.90
C ASP A 89 -3.09 25.41 -2.18
N PHE A 90 -2.58 24.19 -2.43
CA PHE A 90 -3.11 22.94 -1.87
C PHE A 90 -2.00 22.10 -1.25
N LEU A 91 -2.23 21.65 -0.04
CA LEU A 91 -1.42 20.60 0.61
C LEU A 91 -2.20 19.28 0.57
N LEU A 92 -1.67 18.27 -0.14
CA LEU A 92 -2.19 16.92 -0.13
C LEU A 92 -1.31 16.05 0.77
N SER A 93 -1.89 15.47 1.82
CA SER A 93 -1.19 14.62 2.78
C SER A 93 -1.58 13.16 2.63
N THR A 94 -0.61 12.27 2.42
CA THR A 94 -0.83 10.81 2.43
C THR A 94 -0.82 10.21 3.84
N GLY A 95 -0.83 11.07 4.87
CA GLY A 95 -0.86 10.65 6.27
C GLY A 95 0.52 10.38 6.87
N GLY A 96 0.52 9.78 8.05
CA GLY A 96 1.72 9.56 8.85
C GLY A 96 2.14 10.81 9.63
N TYR A 97 2.94 10.62 10.69
CA TYR A 97 3.40 11.73 11.54
C TYR A 97 4.32 12.73 10.80
N MET A 98 4.86 12.32 9.66
CA MET A 98 5.71 13.14 8.79
C MET A 98 5.00 14.37 8.23
N SER A 99 3.69 14.24 7.99
CA SER A 99 2.87 15.31 7.45
C SER A 99 2.47 16.36 8.50
N LEU A 100 2.66 16.07 9.80
CA LEU A 100 2.22 16.96 10.88
C LEU A 100 2.76 18.40 10.76
N PRO A 101 4.09 18.65 10.58
CA PRO A 101 4.61 20.01 10.46
C PRO A 101 3.99 20.77 9.28
N LEU A 102 3.90 20.11 8.11
CA LEU A 102 3.32 20.72 6.91
C LEU A 102 1.82 21.01 7.07
N CYS A 103 1.05 20.08 7.62
CA CYS A 103 -0.38 20.29 7.87
C CYS A 103 -0.64 21.41 8.90
N LEU A 104 0.19 21.52 9.95
CA LEU A 104 0.10 22.62 10.92
C LEU A 104 0.38 23.98 10.25
N CYS A 105 1.46 24.07 9.46
CA CYS A 105 1.80 25.28 8.74
C CYS A 105 0.76 25.63 7.66
N ALA A 106 0.24 24.65 6.94
CA ALA A 106 -0.82 24.87 5.95
C ALA A 106 -2.09 25.44 6.60
N LYS A 107 -2.47 24.92 7.78
CA LYS A 107 -3.58 25.49 8.57
C LYS A 107 -3.32 26.95 8.93
N LEU A 108 -2.13 27.29 9.43
CA LEU A 108 -1.74 28.66 9.82
C LEU A 108 -1.76 29.62 8.60
N LEU A 109 -1.28 29.14 7.47
CA LEU A 109 -1.21 29.91 6.20
C LEU A 109 -2.53 29.89 5.41
N LYS A 110 -3.60 29.27 5.93
CA LYS A 110 -4.91 29.11 5.28
C LYS A 110 -4.83 28.40 3.91
N ILE A 111 -3.81 27.55 3.73
CA ILE A 111 -3.66 26.67 2.57
C ILE A 111 -4.67 25.53 2.68
N LYS A 112 -5.35 25.20 1.58
CA LYS A 112 -6.35 24.12 1.55
C LYS A 112 -5.69 22.76 1.75
N ILE A 113 -6.16 22.01 2.75
CA ILE A 113 -5.62 20.68 3.09
C ILE A 113 -6.55 19.61 2.53
N ILE A 114 -5.98 18.71 1.71
CA ILE A 114 -6.63 17.49 1.25
C ILE A 114 -5.90 16.31 1.87
N LEU A 115 -6.66 15.38 2.46
CA LEU A 115 -6.10 14.16 3.06
C LEU A 115 -6.29 12.98 2.10
N PHE A 116 -5.44 11.98 2.21
CA PHE A 116 -5.58 10.71 1.51
C PHE A 116 -5.56 9.55 2.51
N GLU A 117 -6.60 8.71 2.49
CA GLU A 117 -6.73 7.54 3.36
C GLU A 117 -7.08 6.30 2.53
N PRO A 118 -6.09 5.48 2.20
CA PRO A 118 -6.32 4.25 1.42
C PRO A 118 -6.82 3.08 2.27
N ASN A 119 -6.74 3.18 3.60
CA ASN A 119 -7.09 2.09 4.51
C ASN A 119 -8.56 2.13 4.92
N MET A 120 -9.09 0.99 5.33
CA MET A 120 -10.43 0.84 5.89
C MET A 120 -10.53 1.30 7.36
N VAL A 121 -9.46 1.86 7.91
CA VAL A 121 -9.41 2.47 9.24
C VAL A 121 -8.79 3.86 9.11
N LEU A 122 -9.43 4.86 9.67
CA LEU A 122 -8.93 6.23 9.63
C LEU A 122 -7.62 6.36 10.43
N GLY A 123 -6.54 6.72 9.74
CA GLY A 123 -5.23 6.91 10.35
C GLY A 123 -5.22 8.09 11.35
N ARG A 124 -4.44 7.97 12.43
CA ARG A 124 -4.42 8.94 13.54
C ARG A 124 -4.07 10.36 13.09
N SER A 125 -3.11 10.51 12.18
CA SER A 125 -2.75 11.83 11.61
C SER A 125 -3.90 12.42 10.79
N ASN A 126 -4.53 11.61 9.94
CA ASN A 126 -5.69 12.03 9.16
C ASN A 126 -6.86 12.41 10.07
N LYS A 127 -7.13 11.62 11.12
CA LYS A 127 -8.17 11.93 12.13
C LYS A 127 -7.94 13.29 12.79
N PHE A 128 -6.68 13.62 13.15
CA PHE A 128 -6.35 14.89 13.79
C PHE A 128 -6.59 16.10 12.86
N PHE A 129 -6.23 15.97 11.58
CA PHE A 129 -6.39 17.06 10.61
C PHE A 129 -7.73 17.07 9.88
N LEU A 130 -8.58 16.08 10.08
CA LEU A 130 -9.85 15.94 9.38
C LEU A 130 -10.75 17.20 9.51
N LYS A 131 -10.82 17.79 10.71
CA LYS A 131 -11.59 19.02 10.94
C LYS A 131 -11.08 20.21 10.13
N TYR A 132 -9.78 20.26 9.83
CA TYR A 132 -9.12 21.34 9.08
C TYR A 132 -8.99 21.06 7.58
N SER A 133 -9.27 19.84 7.15
CA SER A 133 -9.21 19.50 5.73
C SER A 133 -10.47 19.95 4.99
N SER A 134 -10.30 20.29 3.71
CA SER A 134 -11.43 20.52 2.80
C SER A 134 -12.07 19.19 2.40
N LYS A 135 -11.27 18.22 2.01
CA LYS A 135 -11.69 16.88 1.58
C LYS A 135 -10.70 15.81 2.08
N ILE A 136 -11.19 14.57 2.10
CA ILE A 136 -10.37 13.38 2.29
C ILE A 136 -10.67 12.36 1.20
N ILE A 137 -9.65 12.01 0.43
CA ILE A 137 -9.74 11.02 -0.66
C ILE A 137 -9.73 9.62 -0.05
N CYS A 138 -10.72 8.80 -0.39
CA CYS A 138 -10.90 7.46 0.15
C CYS A 138 -11.33 6.46 -0.93
N TYR A 139 -11.20 5.17 -0.64
CA TYR A 139 -11.70 4.08 -1.50
C TYR A 139 -13.09 3.56 -1.09
N SER A 140 -13.58 3.94 0.08
CA SER A 140 -14.88 3.54 0.63
C SER A 140 -15.49 4.65 1.47
N ASN A 141 -16.82 4.65 1.60
CA ASN A 141 -17.54 5.46 2.58
C ASN A 141 -17.52 4.84 4.00
N ASP A 142 -17.25 3.54 4.07
CA ASP A 142 -17.32 2.75 5.30
C ASP A 142 -15.96 2.61 5.95
N ILE A 143 -15.34 3.75 6.27
CA ILE A 143 -14.05 3.78 6.96
C ILE A 143 -14.30 3.68 8.47
N ARG A 144 -13.68 2.71 9.12
CA ARG A 144 -13.75 2.51 10.55
C ARG A 144 -13.17 3.70 11.33
N ASN A 145 -13.77 4.04 12.44
CA ASN A 145 -13.39 5.17 13.31
C ASN A 145 -13.49 6.55 12.61
N PHE A 146 -14.26 6.65 11.53
CA PHE A 146 -14.51 7.91 10.85
C PHE A 146 -15.61 8.69 11.56
N PRO A 147 -15.37 9.95 12.02
CA PRO A 147 -16.40 10.75 12.69
C PRO A 147 -17.54 11.09 11.73
N LEU A 148 -18.78 10.91 12.20
CA LEU A 148 -19.98 11.07 11.38
C LEU A 148 -20.14 12.50 10.83
N GLU A 149 -19.78 13.50 11.65
CA GLU A 149 -19.87 14.93 11.31
C GLU A 149 -18.99 15.33 10.10
N TYR A 150 -17.99 14.53 9.75
CA TYR A 150 -17.10 14.82 8.60
C TYR A 150 -17.32 13.91 7.40
N LYS A 151 -18.35 13.06 7.36
CA LYS A 151 -18.62 12.17 6.22
C LYS A 151 -18.81 12.90 4.89
N ASN A 152 -19.30 14.14 4.92
CA ASN A 152 -19.44 15.00 3.75
C ASN A 152 -18.11 15.43 3.12
N LYS A 153 -17.00 15.24 3.84
CA LYS A 153 -15.65 15.51 3.31
C LYS A 153 -15.09 14.35 2.51
N ILE A 154 -15.69 13.16 2.59
CA ILE A 154 -15.21 11.99 1.83
C ILE A 154 -15.36 12.26 0.34
N PHE A 155 -14.26 12.06 -0.38
CA PHE A 155 -14.20 12.08 -1.83
C PHE A 155 -13.78 10.70 -2.32
N LEU A 156 -14.70 10.02 -2.98
CA LEU A 156 -14.49 8.64 -3.42
C LEU A 156 -13.80 8.56 -4.77
N ILE A 157 -12.71 7.79 -4.80
CA ILE A 157 -12.08 7.36 -6.03
C ILE A 157 -11.99 5.83 -6.09
N LYS A 158 -11.78 5.29 -7.27
CA LYS A 158 -11.32 3.90 -7.43
C LYS A 158 -9.90 3.76 -6.88
N SER A 159 -9.42 2.54 -6.71
CA SER A 159 -8.09 2.29 -6.18
C SER A 159 -7.01 3.04 -6.97
N LEU A 160 -6.20 3.80 -6.26
CA LEU A 160 -5.07 4.55 -6.84
C LEU A 160 -3.94 3.58 -7.15
N LEU A 161 -3.70 3.33 -8.43
CA LEU A 161 -2.67 2.43 -8.93
C LEU A 161 -1.64 3.19 -9.74
N ARG A 162 -0.40 2.72 -9.75
CA ARG A 162 0.69 3.30 -10.55
C ARG A 162 0.35 3.24 -12.05
N LYS A 163 0.70 4.27 -12.82
CA LYS A 163 0.37 4.37 -14.27
C LYS A 163 0.79 3.13 -15.05
N GLN A 164 1.96 2.57 -14.71
CA GLN A 164 2.53 1.40 -15.36
C GLN A 164 1.67 0.13 -15.23
N LEU A 165 0.88 0.01 -14.15
CA LEU A 165 0.01 -1.14 -13.95
C LEU A 165 -1.15 -1.20 -14.95
N TYR A 166 -1.62 -0.05 -15.40
CA TYR A 166 -2.71 0.01 -16.39
C TYR A 166 -2.27 -0.44 -17.78
N ASN A 167 -0.97 -0.31 -18.09
CA ASN A 167 -0.38 -0.72 -19.35
C ASN A 167 0.21 -2.15 -19.30
N ALA A 168 0.23 -2.78 -18.13
CA ALA A 168 0.77 -4.12 -17.98
C ALA A 168 -0.18 -5.17 -18.55
N ILE A 169 0.39 -6.26 -19.06
CA ILE A 169 -0.37 -7.38 -19.61
C ILE A 169 -1.22 -8.01 -18.51
N LYS A 170 -2.51 -8.17 -18.78
CA LYS A 170 -3.46 -8.86 -17.91
C LYS A 170 -3.75 -10.24 -18.46
N ARG A 171 -3.67 -11.23 -17.59
CA ARG A 171 -3.98 -12.61 -17.95
C ARG A 171 -5.48 -12.86 -18.05
N SER A 172 -5.87 -13.85 -18.85
CA SER A 172 -7.24 -14.36 -18.89
C SER A 172 -7.68 -14.90 -17.53
N VAL A 173 -8.97 -14.72 -17.20
CA VAL A 173 -9.54 -15.17 -15.92
C VAL A 173 -9.47 -16.70 -15.77
N ASN A 174 -9.49 -17.45 -16.87
CA ASN A 174 -9.65 -18.91 -16.88
C ASN A 174 -8.33 -19.70 -16.97
N GLU A 175 -7.19 -19.01 -16.97
CA GLU A 175 -5.89 -19.68 -17.10
C GLU A 175 -5.20 -19.88 -15.75
N ILE A 176 -4.58 -21.05 -15.57
CA ILE A 176 -3.69 -21.39 -14.45
C ILE A 176 -2.46 -22.09 -15.01
N ASN A 177 -1.26 -21.69 -14.55
CA ASN A 177 -0.01 -22.32 -14.94
C ASN A 177 0.07 -23.81 -14.53
N LYS A 178 0.90 -24.54 -15.23
CA LYS A 178 1.25 -25.93 -14.89
C LYS A 178 2.76 -26.07 -14.89
N PRO A 179 3.41 -26.05 -13.73
CA PRO A 179 2.88 -25.97 -12.36
C PRO A 179 2.34 -24.58 -12.00
N PRO A 180 1.42 -24.46 -11.00
CA PRO A 180 0.91 -23.18 -10.51
C PRO A 180 2.06 -22.31 -9.95
N LYS A 181 1.98 -21.01 -10.23
CA LYS A 181 2.96 -20.02 -9.75
C LYS A 181 2.37 -19.18 -8.62
N ILE A 182 3.02 -19.22 -7.46
CA ILE A 182 2.57 -18.56 -6.24
C ILE A 182 3.46 -17.36 -5.92
N LEU A 183 2.84 -16.20 -5.72
CA LEU A 183 3.50 -14.99 -5.25
C LEU A 183 3.39 -14.87 -3.73
N ILE A 184 4.50 -14.62 -3.06
CA ILE A 184 4.57 -14.46 -1.60
C ILE A 184 5.12 -13.07 -1.28
N ILE A 185 4.29 -12.19 -0.68
CA ILE A 185 4.66 -10.81 -0.36
C ILE A 185 4.41 -10.50 1.11
N GLY A 186 5.50 -10.30 1.87
CA GLY A 186 5.47 -9.90 3.28
C GLY A 186 5.28 -8.40 3.53
N GLY A 187 5.33 -7.57 2.47
CA GLY A 187 5.25 -6.11 2.54
C GLY A 187 6.60 -5.42 2.78
N SER A 188 6.62 -4.08 2.74
CA SER A 188 7.83 -3.25 2.76
C SER A 188 8.70 -3.41 4.01
N GLN A 189 8.15 -3.89 5.11
CA GLN A 189 8.88 -4.10 6.37
C GLN A 189 9.41 -5.52 6.52
N GLY A 190 9.23 -6.37 5.49
CA GLY A 190 9.57 -7.78 5.49
C GLY A 190 8.86 -8.51 6.65
N ALA A 191 8.50 -9.72 6.47
CA ALA A 191 7.86 -10.41 7.57
C ALA A 191 8.65 -11.68 7.87
N ASN A 192 9.40 -11.71 8.97
CA ASN A 192 10.05 -12.92 9.45
C ASN A 192 9.08 -14.11 9.49
N PHE A 193 7.81 -13.82 9.79
CA PHE A 193 6.74 -14.82 9.72
C PHE A 193 6.63 -15.45 8.31
N PHE A 194 6.78 -14.66 7.25
CA PHE A 194 6.72 -15.16 5.87
C PHE A 194 7.97 -15.97 5.54
N ASP A 195 9.15 -15.52 5.97
CA ASP A 195 10.39 -16.25 5.76
C ASP A 195 10.41 -17.60 6.48
N GLU A 196 9.74 -17.72 7.62
CA GLU A 196 9.78 -18.91 8.47
C GLU A 196 8.56 -19.82 8.26
N LYS A 197 7.35 -19.29 8.43
CA LYS A 197 6.12 -20.10 8.44
C LYS A 197 5.58 -20.35 7.04
N ILE A 198 5.59 -19.31 6.17
CA ILE A 198 5.09 -19.48 4.80
C ILE A 198 6.07 -20.30 3.97
N SER A 199 7.37 -20.13 4.17
CA SER A 199 8.36 -20.98 3.49
C SER A 199 8.25 -22.46 3.91
N LYS A 200 7.96 -22.76 5.18
CA LYS A 200 7.64 -24.13 5.60
C LYS A 200 6.37 -24.66 4.96
N LEU A 201 5.31 -23.83 4.89
CA LEU A 201 4.08 -24.20 4.21
C LEU A 201 4.33 -24.53 2.73
N VAL A 202 5.14 -23.73 2.02
CA VAL A 202 5.51 -23.97 0.62
C VAL A 202 6.23 -25.33 0.46
N ILE A 203 7.19 -25.60 1.32
CA ILE A 203 7.92 -26.89 1.30
C ILE A 203 6.96 -28.07 1.52
N GLU A 204 6.07 -27.97 2.52
CA GLU A 204 5.09 -29.01 2.80
C GLU A 204 4.06 -29.18 1.66
N LEU A 205 3.66 -28.07 1.02
CA LEU A 205 2.74 -28.11 -0.11
C LEU A 205 3.38 -28.75 -1.35
N PHE A 206 4.68 -28.47 -1.59
CA PHE A 206 5.42 -29.01 -2.73
C PHE A 206 5.57 -30.54 -2.68
N LYS A 207 5.57 -31.15 -1.51
CA LYS A 207 5.58 -32.62 -1.37
C LYS A 207 4.37 -33.28 -2.03
N ASP A 208 3.22 -32.60 -2.01
CA ASP A 208 1.97 -33.13 -2.56
C ASP A 208 1.66 -32.59 -3.97
N LYS A 209 2.15 -31.38 -4.28
CA LYS A 209 1.85 -30.70 -5.53
C LYS A 209 3.01 -29.86 -6.03
N LYS A 210 3.50 -30.14 -7.24
CA LYS A 210 4.51 -29.26 -7.89
C LYS A 210 3.95 -27.83 -8.05
N LEU A 211 4.78 -26.84 -7.70
CA LEU A 211 4.50 -25.42 -7.83
C LEU A 211 5.82 -24.65 -8.04
N SER A 212 5.71 -23.44 -8.58
CA SER A 212 6.82 -22.47 -8.60
C SER A 212 6.47 -21.25 -7.76
N ILE A 213 7.47 -20.54 -7.27
CA ILE A 213 7.26 -19.41 -6.36
C ILE A 213 8.06 -18.18 -6.76
N ILE A 214 7.47 -17.02 -6.48
CA ILE A 214 8.14 -15.73 -6.45
C ILE A 214 7.96 -15.20 -5.02
N GLN A 215 9.04 -15.01 -4.26
CA GLN A 215 8.92 -14.68 -2.84
C GLN A 215 9.76 -13.48 -2.43
N GLN A 216 9.09 -12.52 -1.77
CA GLN A 216 9.77 -11.47 -1.04
C GLN A 216 10.33 -12.00 0.27
N VAL A 217 11.63 -11.78 0.51
CA VAL A 217 12.36 -12.18 1.72
C VAL A 217 12.79 -10.95 2.51
N SER A 218 12.71 -10.99 3.82
CA SER A 218 12.97 -9.84 4.70
C SER A 218 14.43 -9.35 4.67
N ASP A 219 15.38 -10.25 4.46
CA ASP A 219 16.81 -9.96 4.51
C ASP A 219 17.59 -10.67 3.39
N LYS A 220 18.63 -10.03 2.85
CA LYS A 220 19.48 -10.60 1.79
C LYS A 220 20.17 -11.90 2.23
N LYS A 221 20.65 -12.00 3.47
CA LYS A 221 21.29 -13.22 3.98
C LYS A 221 20.32 -14.41 4.01
N LYS A 222 19.04 -14.15 4.28
CA LYS A 222 18.01 -15.20 4.26
C LYS A 222 17.65 -15.66 2.85
N ILE A 223 17.87 -14.83 1.82
CA ILE A 223 17.65 -15.22 0.42
C ILE A 223 18.52 -16.43 0.08
N GLU A 224 19.83 -16.37 0.32
CA GLU A 224 20.77 -17.45 0.01
C GLU A 224 20.40 -18.76 0.72
N VAL A 225 20.09 -18.68 2.02
CA VAL A 225 19.68 -19.84 2.82
C VAL A 225 18.39 -20.46 2.31
N LEU A 226 17.39 -19.64 1.99
CA LEU A 226 16.10 -20.12 1.55
C LEU A 226 16.16 -20.66 0.10
N GLN A 227 16.93 -20.01 -0.77
CA GLN A 227 17.15 -20.45 -2.14
C GLN A 227 17.84 -21.82 -2.18
N SER A 228 18.87 -22.02 -1.34
CA SER A 228 19.52 -23.34 -1.22
C SER A 228 18.51 -24.42 -0.80
N LYS A 229 17.67 -24.15 0.20
CA LYS A 229 16.63 -25.11 0.64
C LYS A 229 15.63 -25.44 -0.46
N TYR A 230 15.16 -24.44 -1.22
CA TYR A 230 14.22 -24.67 -2.30
C TYR A 230 14.82 -25.43 -3.46
N ASN A 231 16.07 -25.11 -3.82
CA ASN A 231 16.80 -25.81 -4.89
C ASN A 231 17.05 -27.28 -4.54
N GLN A 232 17.41 -27.60 -3.29
CA GLN A 232 17.65 -28.97 -2.83
C GLN A 232 16.42 -29.88 -2.99
N ILE A 233 15.21 -29.33 -2.89
CA ILE A 233 13.95 -30.09 -3.05
C ILE A 233 13.30 -29.90 -4.42
N GLY A 234 13.93 -29.12 -5.32
CA GLY A 234 13.50 -28.93 -6.70
C GLY A 234 12.35 -27.93 -6.88
N ILE A 235 12.14 -27.00 -5.94
CA ILE A 235 11.18 -25.89 -6.12
C ILE A 235 11.80 -24.83 -7.02
N ASP A 236 11.17 -24.56 -8.17
CA ASP A 236 11.48 -23.40 -9.01
C ASP A 236 11.13 -22.11 -8.26
N ASN A 237 12.13 -21.22 -8.10
CA ASN A 237 11.98 -20.08 -7.21
C ASN A 237 12.70 -18.83 -7.71
N ASP A 238 12.08 -17.66 -7.44
CA ASP A 238 12.62 -16.33 -7.65
C ASP A 238 12.48 -15.53 -6.34
N LEU A 239 13.59 -15.34 -5.64
CA LEU A 239 13.63 -14.70 -4.34
C LEU A 239 14.18 -13.28 -4.42
N PHE A 240 13.51 -12.33 -3.80
CA PHE A 240 13.91 -10.93 -3.83
C PHE A 240 13.67 -10.23 -2.48
N LYS A 241 14.43 -9.16 -2.19
CA LYS A 241 14.20 -8.33 -0.99
C LYS A 241 13.16 -7.25 -1.25
N PHE A 242 13.31 -6.52 -2.33
CA PHE A 242 12.43 -5.44 -2.74
C PHE A 242 12.52 -5.26 -4.26
N ASP A 243 11.37 -5.22 -4.89
CA ASP A 243 11.26 -5.02 -6.33
C ASP A 243 10.16 -3.99 -6.62
N ASN A 244 10.56 -2.84 -7.18
CA ASN A 244 9.64 -1.78 -7.61
C ASN A 244 8.82 -2.17 -8.83
N GLU A 245 9.28 -3.17 -9.58
CA GLU A 245 8.71 -3.60 -10.84
C GLU A 245 8.06 -4.98 -10.77
N ILE A 246 7.81 -5.48 -9.56
CA ILE A 246 7.17 -6.80 -9.33
C ILE A 246 5.88 -6.99 -10.15
N TYR A 247 5.19 -5.89 -10.46
CA TYR A 247 3.99 -5.90 -11.31
C TYR A 247 4.22 -6.46 -12.71
N LYS A 248 5.45 -6.42 -13.23
CA LYS A 248 5.80 -7.02 -14.53
C LYS A 248 5.64 -8.55 -14.51
N LYS A 249 5.69 -9.16 -13.33
CA LYS A 249 5.54 -10.61 -13.12
C LYS A 249 4.08 -11.01 -12.82
N TYR A 250 3.18 -10.05 -12.56
CA TYR A 250 1.80 -10.35 -12.15
C TYR A 250 0.99 -11.12 -13.18
N HIS A 251 1.28 -10.96 -14.48
CA HIS A 251 0.63 -11.71 -15.54
C HIS A 251 0.86 -13.22 -15.45
N ASP A 252 1.91 -13.64 -14.77
CA ASP A 252 2.35 -15.03 -14.63
C ASP A 252 1.91 -15.68 -13.31
N ILE A 253 1.30 -14.89 -12.42
CA ILE A 253 0.93 -15.34 -11.07
C ILE A 253 -0.49 -15.93 -11.07
N ASP A 254 -0.63 -17.11 -10.49
CA ASP A 254 -1.94 -17.75 -10.31
C ASP A 254 -2.57 -17.40 -8.98
N PHE A 255 -1.76 -17.36 -7.91
CA PHE A 255 -2.22 -17.16 -6.54
C PHE A 255 -1.21 -16.34 -5.75
N ALA A 256 -1.68 -15.60 -4.73
CA ALA A 256 -0.75 -14.91 -3.85
C ALA A 256 -1.02 -15.22 -2.36
N ILE A 257 0.03 -15.21 -1.56
CA ILE A 257 -0.03 -15.20 -0.09
C ILE A 257 0.60 -13.89 0.36
N THR A 258 -0.17 -13.03 1.04
CA THR A 258 0.29 -11.66 1.23
C THR A 258 -0.16 -11.03 2.55
N ARG A 259 0.58 -10.00 2.99
CA ARG A 259 0.08 -9.01 3.93
C ARG A 259 -0.99 -8.15 3.29
N SER A 260 -1.79 -7.47 4.12
CA SER A 260 -2.94 -6.68 3.66
C SER A 260 -2.66 -5.17 3.63
N GLY A 261 -1.49 -4.79 3.10
CA GLY A 261 -1.22 -3.39 2.78
C GLY A 261 -2.15 -2.91 1.66
N ALA A 262 -2.79 -1.74 1.83
CA ALA A 262 -3.85 -1.27 0.93
C ALA A 262 -3.43 -1.27 -0.55
N SER A 263 -2.24 -0.79 -0.88
CA SER A 263 -1.76 -0.76 -2.28
C SER A 263 -1.59 -2.17 -2.85
N THR A 264 -0.92 -3.08 -2.11
CA THR A 264 -0.61 -4.43 -2.58
C THR A 264 -1.88 -5.22 -2.89
N ILE A 265 -2.86 -5.23 -1.96
CA ILE A 265 -4.09 -6.00 -2.18
C ILE A 265 -4.94 -5.43 -3.31
N MET A 266 -4.91 -4.10 -3.53
CA MET A 266 -5.61 -3.48 -4.65
C MET A 266 -4.92 -3.75 -6.00
N GLU A 267 -3.59 -3.85 -6.03
CA GLU A 267 -2.86 -4.31 -7.21
C GLU A 267 -3.25 -5.75 -7.57
N LEU A 268 -3.28 -6.66 -6.58
CA LEU A 268 -3.70 -8.05 -6.80
C LEU A 268 -5.14 -8.16 -7.32
N VAL A 269 -6.07 -7.39 -6.75
CA VAL A 269 -7.47 -7.33 -7.22
C VAL A 269 -7.53 -6.83 -8.67
N PHE A 270 -6.77 -5.80 -9.01
CA PHE A 270 -6.73 -5.23 -10.37
C PHE A 270 -6.21 -6.24 -11.41
N PHE A 271 -5.21 -7.05 -11.04
CA PHE A 271 -4.68 -8.12 -11.89
C PHE A 271 -5.48 -9.42 -11.82
N LYS A 272 -6.56 -9.46 -11.03
CA LYS A 272 -7.40 -10.66 -10.84
C LYS A 272 -6.59 -11.85 -10.32
N ILE A 273 -5.64 -11.60 -9.42
CA ILE A 273 -4.85 -12.62 -8.74
C ILE A 273 -5.52 -12.94 -7.41
N PRO A 274 -6.18 -14.09 -7.27
CA PRO A 274 -6.76 -14.51 -6.00
C PRO A 274 -5.67 -14.66 -4.94
N PHE A 275 -5.98 -14.30 -3.70
CA PHE A 275 -4.97 -14.31 -2.67
C PHE A 275 -5.48 -14.68 -1.28
N LEU A 276 -4.60 -15.30 -0.51
CA LEU A 276 -4.75 -15.48 0.92
C LEU A 276 -4.13 -14.29 1.65
N ALA A 277 -4.96 -13.50 2.29
CA ALA A 277 -4.53 -12.40 3.13
C ALA A 277 -4.17 -12.88 4.52
N ILE A 278 -2.96 -12.56 4.98
CA ILE A 278 -2.50 -12.80 6.36
C ILE A 278 -2.09 -11.45 6.95
N PRO A 279 -3.02 -10.71 7.56
CA PRO A 279 -2.76 -9.38 8.10
C PRO A 279 -1.63 -9.39 9.16
N PHE A 280 -0.86 -8.31 9.22
CA PHE A 280 0.14 -8.15 10.27
C PHE A 280 -0.54 -7.90 11.63
N SER A 281 -0.38 -8.83 12.58
CA SER A 281 -1.08 -8.80 13.88
C SER A 281 -0.75 -7.58 14.74
N LYS A 282 0.41 -6.94 14.52
CA LYS A 282 0.85 -5.73 15.24
C LYS A 282 0.64 -4.45 14.42
N ALA A 283 -0.17 -4.49 13.35
CA ALA A 283 -0.51 -3.31 12.56
C ALA A 283 -1.28 -2.30 13.43
N LYS A 284 -0.86 -1.03 13.38
CA LYS A 284 -1.51 0.04 14.15
C LYS A 284 -3.01 0.08 13.86
N ASP A 285 -3.83 0.18 14.90
CA ASP A 285 -5.28 0.24 14.81
C ASP A 285 -5.88 -0.91 13.97
N ASN A 286 -5.12 -2.02 13.84
CA ASN A 286 -5.48 -3.24 13.10
C ASN A 286 -5.89 -3.00 11.63
N HIS A 287 -5.35 -1.92 11.00
CA HIS A 287 -5.78 -1.50 9.67
C HIS A 287 -5.62 -2.58 8.60
N GLN A 288 -4.57 -3.43 8.69
CA GLN A 288 -4.40 -4.51 7.72
C GLN A 288 -5.51 -5.55 7.79
N PHE A 289 -5.98 -5.89 8.99
CA PHE A 289 -7.11 -6.80 9.14
C PHE A 289 -8.36 -6.23 8.47
N TYR A 290 -8.69 -4.96 8.73
CA TYR A 290 -9.89 -4.35 8.14
C TYR A 290 -9.78 -4.13 6.63
N ASN A 291 -8.58 -3.89 6.10
CA ASN A 291 -8.35 -3.87 4.65
C ASN A 291 -8.69 -5.23 4.02
N ALA A 292 -8.17 -6.32 4.60
CA ALA A 292 -8.46 -7.68 4.14
C ALA A 292 -9.93 -8.06 4.34
N LYS A 293 -10.51 -7.74 5.53
CA LYS A 293 -11.90 -8.04 5.87
C LYS A 293 -12.89 -7.43 4.88
N ASN A 294 -12.67 -6.17 4.47
CA ASN A 294 -13.50 -5.51 3.46
C ASN A 294 -13.49 -6.24 2.10
N LEU A 295 -12.35 -6.81 1.70
CA LEU A 295 -12.26 -7.60 0.47
C LEU A 295 -12.80 -9.02 0.65
N TYR A 296 -12.59 -9.63 1.81
CA TYR A 296 -13.15 -10.92 2.17
C TYR A 296 -14.68 -10.90 2.13
N ASP A 297 -15.30 -9.88 2.74
CA ASP A 297 -16.76 -9.72 2.76
C ASP A 297 -17.37 -9.52 1.36
N LYS A 298 -16.56 -9.05 0.41
CA LYS A 298 -16.92 -8.93 -1.02
C LYS A 298 -16.56 -10.18 -1.85
N ASN A 299 -16.14 -11.25 -1.19
CA ASN A 299 -15.68 -12.48 -1.81
C ASN A 299 -14.55 -12.29 -2.83
N LEU A 300 -13.56 -11.41 -2.49
CA LEU A 300 -12.41 -11.13 -3.36
C LEU A 300 -11.13 -11.84 -2.92
N CYS A 301 -11.04 -12.29 -1.66
CA CYS A 301 -9.87 -12.97 -1.12
C CYS A 301 -10.26 -13.97 -0.03
N TRP A 302 -9.28 -14.73 0.45
CA TRP A 302 -9.37 -15.46 1.71
C TRP A 302 -8.62 -14.72 2.79
N LEU A 303 -9.01 -14.92 4.05
CA LEU A 303 -8.46 -14.22 5.21
C LEU A 303 -8.17 -15.20 6.33
N ILE A 304 -6.94 -15.19 6.81
CA ILE A 304 -6.52 -15.93 8.01
C ILE A 304 -5.75 -14.98 8.91
N ASN A 305 -6.13 -14.92 10.17
CA ASN A 305 -5.36 -14.15 11.15
C ASN A 305 -4.00 -14.82 11.41
N GLN A 306 -2.93 -14.03 11.52
CA GLN A 306 -1.60 -14.55 11.76
C GLN A 306 -1.53 -15.43 13.01
N ASN A 307 -2.27 -15.10 14.08
CA ASN A 307 -2.26 -15.86 15.33
C ASN A 307 -2.98 -17.21 15.23
N GLU A 308 -3.88 -17.33 14.26
CA GLU A 308 -4.67 -18.55 13.98
C GLU A 308 -4.01 -19.43 12.92
N PHE A 309 -2.91 -18.97 12.33
CA PHE A 309 -2.23 -19.68 11.25
C PHE A 309 -1.65 -21.02 11.72
N ARG A 310 -2.12 -22.11 11.10
CA ARG A 310 -1.63 -23.48 11.29
C ARG A 310 -1.23 -24.05 9.93
N ILE A 311 0.02 -24.52 9.81
CA ILE A 311 0.58 -24.97 8.52
C ILE A 311 -0.30 -26.06 7.91
N ASP A 312 -0.68 -27.07 8.70
CA ASP A 312 -1.44 -28.23 8.20
C ASP A 312 -2.85 -27.85 7.72
N GLU A 313 -3.52 -26.95 8.43
CA GLU A 313 -4.86 -26.47 8.05
C GLU A 313 -4.79 -25.64 6.77
N VAL A 314 -3.81 -24.72 6.66
CA VAL A 314 -3.63 -23.88 5.48
C VAL A 314 -3.17 -24.73 4.29
N LYS A 315 -2.32 -25.74 4.49
CA LYS A 315 -1.94 -26.71 3.46
C LYS A 315 -3.16 -27.45 2.91
N LYS A 316 -4.00 -28.03 3.79
CA LYS A 316 -5.26 -28.70 3.39
C LYS A 316 -6.17 -27.77 2.60
N PHE A 317 -6.33 -26.54 3.08
CA PHE A 317 -7.12 -25.51 2.42
C PHE A 317 -6.57 -25.21 1.01
N LEU A 318 -5.26 -24.96 0.84
CA LEU A 318 -4.68 -24.68 -0.47
C LEU A 318 -4.77 -25.87 -1.42
N LEU A 319 -4.60 -27.10 -0.93
CA LEU A 319 -4.79 -28.32 -1.74
C LEU A 319 -6.25 -28.44 -2.18
N SER A 320 -7.22 -28.15 -1.32
CA SER A 320 -8.65 -28.19 -1.70
C SER A 320 -8.98 -27.18 -2.80
N LEU A 321 -8.39 -25.98 -2.76
CA LEU A 321 -8.53 -24.97 -3.83
C LEU A 321 -7.94 -25.42 -5.18
N MET A 322 -6.84 -26.18 -5.13
CA MET A 322 -6.22 -26.72 -6.35
C MET A 322 -7.05 -27.85 -6.97
N LEU A 323 -7.82 -28.59 -6.15
CA LEU A 323 -8.72 -29.65 -6.61
C LEU A 323 -10.06 -29.09 -7.10
N ASN A 324 -10.70 -28.23 -6.30
CA ASN A 324 -11.96 -27.57 -6.67
C ASN A 324 -11.68 -26.09 -7.01
N LYS A 325 -11.72 -25.79 -8.30
CA LYS A 325 -11.39 -24.46 -8.83
C LYS A 325 -12.57 -23.49 -8.86
N ASP A 326 -13.78 -23.91 -8.52
CA ASP A 326 -14.98 -23.07 -8.67
C ASP A 326 -14.91 -21.83 -7.77
N GLU A 327 -14.53 -22.00 -6.50
CA GLU A 327 -14.36 -20.89 -5.59
C GLU A 327 -13.23 -19.95 -6.05
N PHE A 328 -12.13 -20.52 -6.55
CA PHE A 328 -11.00 -19.78 -7.09
C PHE A 328 -11.42 -18.88 -8.27
N PHE A 329 -12.12 -19.44 -9.26
CA PHE A 329 -12.59 -18.68 -10.42
C PHE A 329 -13.71 -17.70 -10.06
N SER A 330 -14.56 -18.03 -9.08
CA SER A 330 -15.56 -17.11 -8.55
C SER A 330 -14.91 -15.82 -8.02
N LYS A 331 -13.81 -15.93 -7.25
CA LYS A 331 -13.06 -14.75 -6.78
C LYS A 331 -12.47 -13.95 -7.94
N LYS A 332 -11.89 -14.58 -8.95
CA LYS A 332 -11.38 -13.89 -10.16
C LYS A 332 -12.48 -13.08 -10.86
N LYS A 333 -13.68 -13.65 -11.04
CA LYS A 333 -14.83 -12.96 -11.63
C LYS A 333 -15.30 -11.78 -10.76
N ASN A 334 -15.32 -11.96 -9.44
CA ASN A 334 -15.67 -10.87 -8.51
C ASN A 334 -14.64 -9.74 -8.53
N MET A 335 -13.35 -10.07 -8.62
CA MET A 335 -12.27 -9.07 -8.78
C MET A 335 -12.42 -8.30 -10.10
N GLU A 336 -12.79 -8.96 -11.18
CA GLU A 336 -13.06 -8.32 -12.47
C GLU A 336 -14.20 -7.30 -12.38
N LYS A 337 -15.32 -7.68 -11.76
CA LYS A 337 -16.46 -6.78 -11.51
C LYS A 337 -16.06 -5.60 -10.59
N PHE A 338 -15.31 -5.88 -9.53
CA PHE A 338 -14.87 -4.86 -8.58
C PHE A 338 -13.92 -3.85 -9.20
N SER A 339 -12.98 -4.29 -10.05
CA SER A 339 -12.02 -3.44 -10.75
C SER A 339 -12.55 -2.85 -12.07
N TYR A 340 -13.77 -3.18 -12.45
CA TYR A 340 -14.43 -2.64 -13.65
C TYR A 340 -14.44 -1.10 -13.58
N GLN A 341 -14.09 -0.44 -14.68
CA GLN A 341 -13.94 1.01 -14.78
C GLN A 341 -12.85 1.61 -13.87
N ASN A 342 -11.95 0.82 -13.26
CA ASN A 342 -10.77 1.40 -12.64
C ASN A 342 -9.71 1.66 -13.71
N THR A 343 -9.82 2.79 -14.38
CA THR A 343 -8.85 3.24 -15.41
C THR A 343 -8.05 4.41 -14.89
N TRP A 344 -6.86 4.62 -15.47
CA TRP A 344 -6.05 5.80 -15.18
C TRP A 344 -6.83 7.09 -15.42
N ASN A 345 -7.57 7.16 -16.53
CA ASN A 345 -8.31 8.33 -16.92
C ASN A 345 -9.45 8.69 -15.95
N ASP A 346 -10.25 7.68 -15.51
CA ASP A 346 -11.34 7.93 -14.55
C ASP A 346 -10.81 8.47 -13.22
N VAL A 347 -9.72 7.89 -12.71
CA VAL A 347 -9.08 8.36 -11.47
C VAL A 347 -8.51 9.76 -11.68
N ASN A 348 -7.85 10.01 -12.82
CA ASN A 348 -7.24 11.28 -13.16
C ASN A 348 -8.28 12.40 -13.23
N GLN A 349 -9.37 12.20 -13.96
CA GLN A 349 -10.44 13.19 -14.09
C GLN A 349 -11.05 13.54 -12.73
N LYS A 350 -11.31 12.56 -11.87
CA LYS A 350 -11.82 12.81 -10.51
C LYS A 350 -10.85 13.63 -9.69
N LEU A 351 -9.55 13.29 -9.72
CA LEU A 351 -8.52 14.02 -8.97
C LEU A 351 -8.35 15.47 -9.45
N ILE A 352 -8.36 15.69 -10.76
CA ILE A 352 -8.31 17.06 -11.34
C ILE A 352 -9.54 17.85 -10.93
N ARG A 353 -10.73 17.26 -11.05
CA ARG A 353 -12.00 17.86 -10.62
C ARG A 353 -11.97 18.27 -9.15
N LEU A 354 -11.44 17.40 -8.27
CA LEU A 354 -11.28 17.70 -6.84
C LEU A 354 -10.50 19.01 -6.60
N ILE A 355 -9.42 19.26 -7.34
CA ILE A 355 -8.62 20.49 -7.20
C ILE A 355 -9.34 21.72 -7.81
N ASN A 356 -10.05 21.53 -8.90
CA ASN A 356 -10.69 22.65 -9.60
C ASN A 356 -11.93 23.16 -8.86
N GLU A 357 -12.69 22.28 -8.20
CA GLU A 357 -13.91 22.61 -7.45
C GLU A 357 -13.64 23.10 -6.02
N ASN A 358 -12.41 22.98 -5.52
CA ASN A 358 -11.97 23.48 -4.22
C ASN A 358 -11.02 24.67 -4.37
#